data_7844f4806e74fd36adbfb3928c89faf8
#
_entry.id   7844f4806e74fd36adbfb3928c89faf8
#
_cell.length_a   1.000
_cell.length_b   1.000
_cell.length_c   1.000
_cell.angle_alpha   90.00
_cell.angle_beta   90.00
_cell.angle_gamma   90.00
#
_symmetry.space_group_name_H-M   'P 1'
#
loop_
_entity.id
_entity.type
_entity.pdbx_description
1 polymer ?
#
loop_
_entity_poly.entity_id
_entity_poly.type
_entity_poly.pdbx_seq_one_letter_code
_entity_poly.pdbx_strand_id
1 'polypeptide(L)'
;MANENQLTTEQRLRIIEAKLAIYELIASHPPSADSGLAEYTASVYTEDGVFNRGAGLDGAQGVEAIAAFILRPEHEVAIKGGLAHFAGLPLIDLRGDTAVVTSYLQLLQLDKEGAPREMANHGTSTGYRIHRVVVNRWELECRDGRWKIRSRTLLPVDGSDAPRQLLAQGLSDVLKATYQNPLTATEQDHE
;
A
#
# COMPACT_ATOMS: atom_id res chain seq x y z
N MET A 1 -37.49 17.74 -10.67
CA MET A 1 -37.31 16.40 -10.10
C MET A 1 -35.87 16.35 -9.60
N ALA A 2 -35.64 16.16 -8.31
CA ALA A 2 -34.31 16.08 -7.76
C ALA A 2 -33.64 14.82 -8.32
N ASN A 3 -32.39 14.97 -8.75
CA ASN A 3 -31.59 13.90 -9.33
C ASN A 3 -31.30 12.85 -8.21
N GLU A 4 -32.05 11.74 -8.20
CA GLU A 4 -31.99 10.69 -7.17
C GLU A 4 -30.62 10.00 -7.06
N ASN A 5 -29.65 10.40 -7.89
CA ASN A 5 -28.30 9.80 -7.96
C ASN A 5 -27.18 10.65 -7.32
N GLN A 6 -27.49 11.77 -6.68
CA GLN A 6 -26.46 12.59 -6.01
C GLN A 6 -26.23 12.16 -4.58
N LEU A 7 -24.97 11.80 -4.25
CA LEU A 7 -24.56 11.53 -2.88
C LEU A 7 -24.81 12.74 -1.98
N THR A 8 -25.37 12.48 -0.78
CA THR A 8 -25.51 13.51 0.24
C THR A 8 -24.15 14.01 0.73
N THR A 9 -24.10 15.19 1.32
CA THR A 9 -22.86 15.71 1.94
C THR A 9 -22.28 14.73 2.96
N GLU A 10 -23.14 14.09 3.75
CA GLU A 10 -22.71 13.09 4.72
C GLU A 10 -22.08 11.85 4.07
N GLN A 11 -22.69 11.34 2.99
CA GLN A 11 -22.11 10.23 2.22
C GLN A 11 -20.76 10.59 1.60
N ARG A 12 -20.63 11.82 1.07
CA ARG A 12 -19.37 12.34 0.52
C ARG A 12 -18.29 12.43 1.60
N LEU A 13 -18.66 12.93 2.78
CA LEU A 13 -17.74 13.05 3.92
C LEU A 13 -17.24 11.67 4.36
N ARG A 14 -18.14 10.69 4.51
CA ARG A 14 -17.76 9.31 4.84
C ARG A 14 -16.79 8.69 3.83
N ILE A 15 -16.98 8.95 2.53
CA ILE A 15 -16.06 8.48 1.49
C ILE A 15 -14.67 9.14 1.66
N ILE A 16 -14.62 10.44 1.95
CA ILE A 16 -13.37 11.17 2.16
C ILE A 16 -12.65 10.63 3.40
N GLU A 17 -13.34 10.49 4.52
CA GLU A 17 -12.81 9.96 5.78
C GLU A 17 -12.28 8.53 5.59
N ALA A 18 -13.03 7.66 4.93
CA ALA A 18 -12.60 6.30 4.62
C ALA A 18 -11.31 6.30 3.78
N LYS A 19 -11.26 7.12 2.72
CA LYS A 19 -10.06 7.22 1.88
C LYS A 19 -8.86 7.76 2.66
N LEU A 20 -9.03 8.76 3.52
CA LEU A 20 -7.95 9.29 4.36
C LEU A 20 -7.44 8.23 5.34
N ALA A 21 -8.32 7.50 6.01
CA ALA A 21 -7.94 6.41 6.90
C ALA A 21 -7.20 5.28 6.17
N ILE A 22 -7.60 4.97 4.93
CA ILE A 22 -6.88 4.01 4.08
C ILE A 22 -5.50 4.56 3.68
N TYR A 23 -5.38 5.85 3.32
CA TYR A 23 -4.09 6.47 3.04
C TYR A 23 -3.14 6.37 4.24
N GLU A 24 -3.61 6.67 5.45
CA GLU A 24 -2.83 6.55 6.68
C GLU A 24 -2.39 5.11 6.93
N LEU A 25 -3.30 4.14 6.74
CA LEU A 25 -3.00 2.72 6.86
C LEU A 25 -1.88 2.29 5.90
N ILE A 26 -1.95 2.67 4.63
CA ILE A 26 -0.93 2.33 3.64
C ILE A 26 0.39 3.07 3.92
N ALA A 27 0.33 4.34 4.30
CA ALA A 27 1.50 5.16 4.63
C ALA A 27 2.23 4.68 5.89
N SER A 28 1.53 4.07 6.84
CA SER A 28 2.13 3.55 8.07
C SER A 28 2.96 2.27 7.84
N HIS A 29 2.76 1.58 6.72
CA HIS A 29 3.41 0.30 6.48
C HIS A 29 4.94 0.41 6.32
N PRO A 30 5.51 1.32 5.47
CA PRO A 30 6.95 1.49 5.38
C PRO A 30 7.62 1.74 6.74
N PRO A 31 7.22 2.75 7.52
CA PRO A 31 7.83 3.00 8.83
C PRO A 31 7.64 1.85 9.81
N SER A 32 6.53 1.09 9.78
CA SER A 32 6.36 -0.06 10.67
C SER A 32 7.33 -1.19 10.34
N ALA A 33 7.55 -1.45 9.05
CA ALA A 33 8.52 -2.45 8.60
C ALA A 33 9.96 -2.03 8.90
N ASP A 34 10.32 -0.77 8.63
CA ASP A 34 11.67 -0.26 8.79
C ASP A 34 12.07 -0.04 10.25
N SER A 35 11.09 0.15 11.14
CA SER A 35 11.32 0.21 12.59
C SER A 35 11.29 -1.15 13.29
N GLY A 36 10.85 -2.22 12.60
CA GLY A 36 10.69 -3.53 13.20
C GLY A 36 9.54 -3.63 14.20
N LEU A 37 8.55 -2.71 14.15
CA LEU A 37 7.40 -2.68 15.06
C LEU A 37 6.38 -3.77 14.71
N ALA A 38 6.68 -4.99 15.11
CA ALA A 38 5.86 -6.17 14.81
C ALA A 38 4.44 -6.08 15.38
N GLU A 39 4.27 -5.57 16.59
CA GLU A 39 2.95 -5.39 17.21
C GLU A 39 2.07 -4.44 16.41
N TYR A 40 2.64 -3.32 15.95
CA TYR A 40 1.92 -2.39 15.10
C TYR A 40 1.54 -3.06 13.78
N THR A 41 2.49 -3.74 13.11
CA THR A 41 2.25 -4.42 11.84
C THR A 41 1.14 -5.46 11.98
N ALA A 42 1.16 -6.26 13.05
CA ALA A 42 0.11 -7.25 13.34
C ALA A 42 -1.25 -6.57 13.58
N SER A 43 -1.28 -5.45 14.32
CA SER A 43 -2.52 -4.76 14.71
C SER A 43 -3.32 -4.22 13.53
N VAL A 44 -2.68 -3.95 12.39
CA VAL A 44 -3.34 -3.42 11.19
C VAL A 44 -3.87 -4.51 10.25
N TYR A 45 -3.62 -5.79 10.54
CA TYR A 45 -4.23 -6.91 9.83
C TYR A 45 -5.50 -7.42 10.54
N THR A 46 -6.34 -8.13 9.79
CA THR A 46 -7.40 -8.96 10.39
C THR A 46 -6.77 -10.17 11.05
N GLU A 47 -7.50 -10.84 11.97
CA GLU A 47 -6.99 -12.02 12.69
C GLU A 47 -6.52 -13.13 11.75
N ASP A 48 -7.22 -13.32 10.64
CA ASP A 48 -6.94 -14.29 9.58
C ASP A 48 -6.15 -13.69 8.40
N GLY A 49 -5.62 -12.48 8.57
CA GLY A 49 -4.96 -11.71 7.53
C GLY A 49 -3.87 -12.47 6.79
N VAL A 50 -3.72 -12.20 5.50
CA VAL A 50 -2.76 -12.90 4.64
C VAL A 50 -1.71 -11.93 4.09
N PHE A 51 -0.44 -12.28 4.26
CA PHE A 51 0.68 -11.62 3.63
C PHE A 51 1.33 -12.55 2.61
N ASN A 52 1.11 -12.28 1.32
CA ASN A 52 1.64 -13.05 0.20
C ASN A 52 2.74 -12.26 -0.51
N ARG A 53 3.91 -12.83 -0.65
CA ARG A 53 5.09 -12.21 -1.28
C ARG A 53 5.35 -12.66 -2.72
N GLY A 54 4.40 -13.38 -3.31
CA GLY A 54 4.52 -13.94 -4.65
C GLY A 54 5.25 -15.28 -4.67
N ALA A 55 5.36 -15.87 -5.85
CA ALA A 55 5.95 -17.19 -6.03
C ALA A 55 7.42 -17.23 -5.57
N GLY A 56 7.79 -18.27 -4.87
CA GLY A 56 9.17 -18.50 -4.42
C GLY A 56 9.60 -17.73 -3.16
N LEU A 57 8.70 -16.98 -2.52
CA LEU A 57 8.95 -16.30 -1.26
C LEU A 57 7.94 -16.71 -0.21
N ASP A 58 8.42 -16.93 1.02
CA ASP A 58 7.54 -17.23 2.16
C ASP A 58 6.58 -16.08 2.41
N GLY A 59 5.32 -16.42 2.66
CA GLY A 59 4.29 -15.53 3.17
C GLY A 59 4.03 -15.75 4.65
N ALA A 60 2.95 -15.13 5.15
CA ALA A 60 2.45 -15.33 6.50
C ALA A 60 0.92 -15.25 6.50
N GLN A 61 0.27 -16.03 7.37
CA GLN A 61 -1.17 -15.99 7.58
C GLN A 61 -1.47 -15.92 9.08
N GLY A 62 -2.39 -15.02 9.42
CA GLY A 62 -2.75 -14.69 10.78
C GLY A 62 -1.79 -13.70 11.45
N VAL A 63 -2.30 -12.95 12.41
CA VAL A 63 -1.56 -11.85 13.06
C VAL A 63 -0.27 -12.30 13.74
N GLU A 64 -0.27 -13.49 14.36
CA GLU A 64 0.92 -14.03 15.03
C GLU A 64 2.04 -14.35 14.04
N ALA A 65 1.69 -15.01 12.93
CA ALA A 65 2.65 -15.35 11.89
C ALA A 65 3.19 -14.09 11.18
N ILE A 66 2.35 -13.06 11.00
CA ILE A 66 2.75 -11.78 10.41
C ILE A 66 3.69 -11.03 11.37
N ALA A 67 3.38 -10.99 12.66
CA ALA A 67 4.27 -10.42 13.68
C ALA A 67 5.63 -11.14 13.70
N ALA A 68 5.62 -12.47 13.74
CA ALA A 68 6.83 -13.28 13.71
C ALA A 68 7.66 -13.06 12.44
N PHE A 69 6.99 -12.79 11.31
CA PHE A 69 7.67 -12.47 10.05
C PHE A 69 8.50 -11.19 10.15
N ILE A 70 7.99 -10.15 10.81
CA ILE A 70 8.70 -8.86 11.02
C ILE A 70 9.88 -9.04 11.98
N LEU A 71 9.79 -9.96 12.93
CA LEU A 71 10.85 -10.23 13.92
C LEU A 71 11.92 -11.20 13.42
N ARG A 72 11.89 -11.65 12.18
CA ARG A 72 12.91 -12.56 11.63
C ARG A 72 14.31 -11.93 11.69
N PRO A 73 15.34 -12.68 12.06
CA PRO A 73 16.72 -12.17 12.11
C PRO A 73 17.20 -11.58 10.78
N GLU A 74 16.76 -12.15 9.65
CA GLU A 74 17.11 -11.67 8.32
C GLU A 74 16.53 -10.28 8.05
N HIS A 75 15.33 -9.98 8.57
CA HIS A 75 14.71 -8.66 8.46
C HIS A 75 15.46 -7.64 9.34
N GLU A 76 15.81 -8.00 10.54
CA GLU A 76 16.63 -7.17 11.44
C GLU A 76 18.00 -6.84 10.81
N VAL A 77 18.67 -7.83 10.23
CA VAL A 77 19.92 -7.62 9.50
C VAL A 77 19.75 -6.67 8.33
N ALA A 78 18.65 -6.80 7.58
CA ALA A 78 18.36 -5.91 6.45
C ALA A 78 18.13 -4.46 6.90
N ILE A 79 17.34 -4.24 7.96
CA ILE A 79 17.11 -2.91 8.55
C ILE A 79 18.42 -2.28 9.03
N LYS A 80 19.21 -3.02 9.83
CA LYS A 80 20.53 -2.56 10.30
C LYS A 80 21.51 -2.34 9.15
N GLY A 81 21.26 -2.99 8.03
CA GLY A 81 21.98 -2.81 6.77
C GLY A 81 21.60 -1.56 5.99
N GLY A 82 20.62 -0.79 6.46
CA GLY A 82 20.13 0.42 5.77
C GLY A 82 19.07 0.13 4.72
N LEU A 83 18.24 -0.91 4.95
CA LEU A 83 17.02 -1.12 4.17
C LEU A 83 16.01 -0.02 4.49
N ALA A 84 15.34 0.49 3.45
CA ALA A 84 14.23 1.41 3.58
C ALA A 84 13.14 1.10 2.55
N HIS A 85 11.89 1.18 2.98
CA HIS A 85 10.72 0.98 2.13
C HIS A 85 10.09 2.32 1.75
N PHE A 86 9.75 2.48 0.47
CA PHE A 86 9.01 3.65 -0.03
C PHE A 86 7.76 3.20 -0.79
N ALA A 87 6.60 3.48 -0.21
CA ALA A 87 5.33 3.24 -0.88
C ALA A 87 5.02 4.38 -1.86
N GLY A 88 4.61 4.03 -3.08
CA GLY A 88 4.02 4.96 -4.01
C GLY A 88 2.61 5.39 -3.57
N LEU A 89 2.08 6.45 -4.17
CA LEU A 89 0.71 6.88 -3.95
C LEU A 89 -0.27 5.75 -4.30
N PRO A 90 -1.22 5.43 -3.41
CA PRO A 90 -2.16 4.34 -3.63
C PRO A 90 -3.32 4.75 -4.55
N LEU A 91 -3.71 3.84 -5.43
CA LEU A 91 -4.99 3.86 -6.12
C LEU A 91 -6.01 3.12 -5.22
N ILE A 92 -7.06 3.81 -4.79
CA ILE A 92 -8.05 3.28 -3.86
C ILE A 92 -9.38 3.09 -4.57
N ASP A 93 -9.82 1.84 -4.68
CA ASP A 93 -11.18 1.45 -5.09
C ASP A 93 -11.97 1.11 -3.83
N LEU A 94 -12.78 2.09 -3.37
CA LEU A 94 -13.60 2.00 -2.16
C LEU A 94 -14.99 1.43 -2.51
N ARG A 95 -15.41 0.38 -1.81
CA ARG A 95 -16.68 -0.34 -2.01
C ARG A 95 -17.40 -0.54 -0.68
N GLY A 96 -18.05 0.51 -0.19
CA GLY A 96 -18.68 0.47 1.15
C GLY A 96 -17.63 0.22 2.25
N ASP A 97 -17.78 -0.89 2.97
CA ASP A 97 -16.88 -1.28 4.07
C ASP A 97 -15.69 -2.14 3.60
N THR A 98 -15.46 -2.23 2.31
CA THR A 98 -14.30 -2.90 1.73
C THR A 98 -13.56 -1.97 0.77
N ALA A 99 -12.27 -2.21 0.59
CA ALA A 99 -11.49 -1.49 -0.41
C ALA A 99 -10.43 -2.39 -1.04
N VAL A 100 -10.14 -2.12 -2.30
CA VAL A 100 -8.97 -2.66 -2.98
C VAL A 100 -8.01 -1.51 -3.26
N VAL A 101 -6.75 -1.70 -2.85
CA VAL A 101 -5.72 -0.69 -3.05
C VAL A 101 -4.60 -1.27 -3.89
N THR A 102 -4.14 -0.50 -4.87
CA THR A 102 -2.98 -0.85 -5.70
C THR A 102 -1.92 0.24 -5.56
N SER A 103 -0.69 -0.14 -5.28
CA SER A 103 0.43 0.79 -5.14
C SER A 103 1.75 0.16 -5.58
N TYR A 104 2.75 1.00 -5.82
CA TYR A 104 4.13 0.53 -5.91
C TYR A 104 4.77 0.52 -4.52
N LEU A 105 5.77 -0.35 -4.36
CA LEU A 105 6.71 -0.31 -3.25
C LEU A 105 8.13 -0.45 -3.80
N GLN A 106 9.00 0.45 -3.39
CA GLN A 106 10.43 0.39 -3.65
C GLN A 106 11.15 -0.01 -2.36
N LEU A 107 12.10 -0.93 -2.49
CA LEU A 107 13.03 -1.29 -1.45
C LEU A 107 14.38 -0.67 -1.80
N LEU A 108 14.84 0.26 -0.98
CA LEU A 108 16.14 0.88 -1.09
C LEU A 108 17.12 0.20 -0.14
N GLN A 109 18.35 0.05 -0.55
CA GLN A 109 19.43 -0.48 0.26
C GLN A 109 20.59 0.51 0.26
N LEU A 110 21.10 0.84 1.46
CA LEU A 110 22.32 1.63 1.58
C LEU A 110 23.46 0.95 0.83
N ASP A 111 24.13 1.69 -0.05
CA ASP A 111 25.29 1.18 -0.81
C ASP A 111 26.56 1.23 0.04
N LYS A 112 26.81 0.17 0.80
CA LYS A 112 28.00 0.08 1.68
C LYS A 112 29.33 0.01 0.92
N GLU A 113 29.29 -0.29 -0.38
CA GLU A 113 30.45 -0.37 -1.26
C GLU A 113 30.66 0.91 -2.07
N GLY A 114 29.69 1.82 -2.01
CA GLY A 114 29.75 3.10 -2.70
C GLY A 114 30.82 4.01 -2.15
N ALA A 115 31.43 4.82 -3.00
CA ALA A 115 32.37 5.86 -2.57
C ALA A 115 31.64 6.96 -1.79
N PRO A 116 32.11 7.36 -0.60
CA PRO A 116 31.53 8.45 0.15
C PRO A 116 31.55 9.76 -0.67
N ARG A 117 30.41 10.43 -0.73
CA ARG A 117 30.25 11.72 -1.39
C ARG A 117 29.67 12.72 -0.41
N GLU A 118 30.32 13.87 -0.29
CA GLU A 118 29.81 14.99 0.48
C GLU A 118 28.85 15.82 -0.40
N MET A 119 27.75 16.24 0.21
CA MET A 119 26.81 17.18 -0.37
C MET A 119 26.61 18.34 0.61
N ALA A 120 26.84 19.57 0.14
CA ALA A 120 26.72 20.77 0.96
C ALA A 120 25.34 20.79 1.68
N ASN A 121 25.34 21.06 2.96
CA ASN A 121 24.20 21.05 3.87
C ASN A 121 23.47 19.69 4.07
N HIS A 122 23.96 18.61 3.43
CA HIS A 122 23.30 17.28 3.49
C HIS A 122 24.23 16.19 4.04
N GLY A 123 25.51 16.53 4.35
CA GLY A 123 26.46 15.59 4.91
C GLY A 123 27.04 14.63 3.86
N THR A 124 27.65 13.54 4.35
CA THR A 124 28.30 12.54 3.53
C THR A 124 27.47 11.27 3.46
N SER A 125 27.33 10.72 2.26
CA SER A 125 26.62 9.46 2.03
C SER A 125 27.37 8.62 0.98
N THR A 126 27.29 7.31 1.13
CA THR A 126 27.73 6.35 0.10
C THR A 126 26.66 6.11 -0.97
N GLY A 127 25.45 6.65 -0.75
CA GLY A 127 24.32 6.52 -1.65
C GLY A 127 23.42 5.32 -1.34
N TYR A 128 22.40 5.16 -2.15
CA TYR A 128 21.43 4.06 -2.07
C TYR A 128 21.25 3.42 -3.43
N ARG A 129 21.00 2.13 -3.43
CA ARG A 129 20.58 1.36 -4.61
C ARG A 129 19.12 0.97 -4.45
N ILE A 130 18.36 1.00 -5.56
CA ILE A 130 17.05 0.37 -5.60
C ILE A 130 17.32 -1.14 -5.66
N HIS A 131 16.97 -1.84 -4.57
CA HIS A 131 17.12 -3.29 -4.48
C HIS A 131 16.00 -4.02 -5.22
N ARG A 132 14.75 -3.54 -5.05
CA ARG A 132 13.57 -4.19 -5.61
C ARG A 132 12.44 -3.19 -5.80
N VAL A 133 11.67 -3.38 -6.87
CA VAL A 133 10.39 -2.72 -7.08
C VAL A 133 9.31 -3.78 -7.16
N VAL A 134 8.22 -3.58 -6.44
CA VAL A 134 7.07 -4.50 -6.45
C VAL A 134 5.77 -3.73 -6.63
N VAL A 135 4.78 -4.39 -7.19
CA VAL A 135 3.39 -3.96 -7.13
C VAL A 135 2.76 -4.57 -5.89
N ASN A 136 2.13 -3.72 -5.09
CA ASN A 136 1.28 -4.13 -3.96
C ASN A 136 -0.17 -4.14 -4.38
N ARG A 137 -0.89 -5.20 -4.02
CA ARG A 137 -2.34 -5.22 -3.95
C ARG A 137 -2.75 -5.49 -2.51
N TRP A 138 -3.61 -4.64 -2.00
CA TRP A 138 -4.16 -4.70 -0.67
C TRP A 138 -5.66 -4.93 -0.77
N GLU A 139 -6.19 -5.86 -0.02
CA GLU A 139 -7.62 -6.03 0.20
C GLU A 139 -7.91 -5.64 1.64
N LEU A 140 -8.76 -4.65 1.79
CA LEU A 140 -9.04 -4.03 3.08
C LEU A 140 -10.50 -4.21 3.44
N GLU A 141 -10.77 -4.25 4.74
CA GLU A 141 -12.13 -4.19 5.28
C GLU A 141 -12.20 -3.24 6.47
N CYS A 142 -13.34 -2.60 6.63
CA CYS A 142 -13.65 -1.78 7.79
C CYS A 142 -14.44 -2.60 8.80
N ARG A 143 -13.88 -2.81 10.00
CA ARG A 143 -14.55 -3.46 11.14
C ARG A 143 -14.56 -2.49 12.32
N ASP A 144 -15.72 -2.26 12.91
CA ASP A 144 -15.88 -1.36 14.04
C ASP A 144 -15.26 0.03 13.82
N GLY A 145 -15.45 0.57 12.61
CA GLY A 145 -14.92 1.87 12.20
C GLY A 145 -13.40 1.91 11.95
N ARG A 146 -12.72 0.76 11.91
CA ARG A 146 -11.28 0.67 11.67
C ARG A 146 -10.97 -0.11 10.41
N TRP A 147 -10.18 0.47 9.52
CA TRP A 147 -9.68 -0.21 8.34
C TRP A 147 -8.55 -1.17 8.70
N LYS A 148 -8.65 -2.40 8.21
CA LYS A 148 -7.67 -3.46 8.43
C LYS A 148 -7.33 -4.16 7.11
N ILE A 149 -6.13 -4.73 7.07
CA ILE A 149 -5.63 -5.48 5.93
C ILE A 149 -6.12 -6.93 6.06
N ARG A 150 -7.00 -7.33 5.13
CA ARG A 150 -7.42 -8.71 4.99
C ARG A 150 -6.40 -9.54 4.21
N SER A 151 -5.91 -8.96 3.10
CA SER A 151 -4.86 -9.60 2.34
C SER A 151 -3.92 -8.56 1.72
N ARG A 152 -2.66 -8.92 1.59
CA ARG A 152 -1.66 -8.14 0.88
C ARG A 152 -0.84 -9.06 -0.01
N THR A 153 -0.76 -8.71 -1.30
CA THR A 153 0.04 -9.44 -2.28
C THR A 153 1.12 -8.54 -2.87
N LEU A 154 2.34 -9.06 -2.95
CA LEU A 154 3.50 -8.41 -3.56
C LEU A 154 3.90 -9.17 -4.82
N LEU A 155 3.97 -8.48 -5.95
CA LEU A 155 4.48 -9.03 -7.19
C LEU A 155 5.70 -8.22 -7.67
N PRO A 156 6.84 -8.86 -7.95
CA PRO A 156 8.03 -8.16 -8.43
C PRO A 156 7.78 -7.59 -9.84
N VAL A 157 8.29 -6.38 -10.08
CA VAL A 157 8.29 -5.77 -11.42
C VAL A 157 9.50 -6.33 -12.16
N ASP A 158 9.36 -7.56 -12.66
CA ASP A 158 10.42 -8.37 -13.27
C ASP A 158 10.28 -8.54 -14.78
N GLY A 159 9.33 -7.80 -15.39
CA GLY A 159 9.01 -7.90 -16.81
C GLY A 159 7.94 -8.96 -17.15
N SER A 160 7.52 -9.78 -16.18
CA SER A 160 6.41 -10.73 -16.38
C SER A 160 5.05 -10.03 -16.51
N ASP A 161 4.04 -10.78 -16.93
CA ASP A 161 2.69 -10.26 -17.15
C ASP A 161 1.94 -10.00 -15.83
N ALA A 162 2.19 -10.79 -14.81
CA ALA A 162 1.42 -10.75 -13.57
C ALA A 162 1.40 -9.36 -12.88
N PRO A 163 2.53 -8.67 -12.63
CA PRO A 163 2.49 -7.32 -12.06
C PRO A 163 1.83 -6.29 -12.97
N ARG A 164 2.00 -6.42 -14.30
CA ARG A 164 1.33 -5.52 -15.27
C ARG A 164 -0.18 -5.69 -15.27
N GLN A 165 -0.66 -6.94 -15.20
CA GLN A 165 -2.09 -7.24 -15.10
C GLN A 165 -2.68 -6.70 -13.80
N LEU A 166 -1.95 -6.81 -12.68
CA LEU A 166 -2.37 -6.28 -11.39
C LEU A 166 -2.53 -4.76 -11.43
N LEU A 167 -1.59 -4.04 -12.07
CA LEU A 167 -1.67 -2.59 -12.26
C LEU A 167 -2.85 -2.19 -13.16
N ALA A 168 -3.03 -2.89 -14.28
CA ALA A 168 -4.14 -2.65 -15.20
C ALA A 168 -5.49 -2.88 -14.51
N GLN A 169 -5.60 -3.91 -13.67
CA GLN A 169 -6.79 -4.18 -12.87
C GLN A 169 -7.07 -3.03 -11.90
N GLY A 170 -6.05 -2.54 -11.17
CA GLY A 170 -6.20 -1.42 -10.24
C GLY A 170 -6.69 -0.15 -10.92
N LEU A 171 -6.18 0.17 -12.12
CA LEU A 171 -6.66 1.30 -12.91
C LEU A 171 -8.10 1.10 -13.37
N SER A 172 -8.45 -0.09 -13.86
CA SER A 172 -9.82 -0.43 -14.29
C SER A 172 -10.82 -0.34 -13.14
N ASP A 173 -10.44 -0.79 -11.94
CA ASP A 173 -11.30 -0.74 -10.75
C ASP A 173 -11.61 0.71 -10.35
N VAL A 174 -10.58 1.58 -10.34
CA VAL A 174 -10.74 3.01 -10.02
C VAL A 174 -11.58 3.73 -11.09
N LEU A 175 -11.38 3.43 -12.37
CA LEU A 175 -12.17 4.02 -13.45
C LEU A 175 -13.66 3.68 -13.30
N LYS A 176 -13.99 2.41 -13.04
CA LYS A 176 -15.39 1.99 -12.81
C LYS A 176 -16.01 2.73 -11.63
N ALA A 177 -15.27 2.85 -10.52
CA ALA A 177 -15.74 3.59 -9.35
C ALA A 177 -15.97 5.08 -9.65
N THR A 178 -15.11 5.70 -10.46
CA THR A 178 -15.23 7.10 -10.87
C THR A 178 -16.44 7.34 -11.77
N TYR A 179 -16.69 6.47 -12.76
CA TYR A 179 -17.85 6.59 -13.65
C TYR A 179 -19.18 6.23 -12.97
N GLN A 180 -19.16 5.44 -11.91
CA GLN A 180 -20.35 5.15 -11.11
C GLN A 180 -20.62 6.23 -10.05
N ASN A 181 -19.69 7.17 -9.87
CA ASN A 181 -19.84 8.27 -8.92
C ASN A 181 -20.47 9.47 -9.64
N PRO A 182 -21.74 9.84 -9.33
CA PRO A 182 -22.46 10.93 -10.00
C PRO A 182 -21.82 12.32 -9.84
N LEU A 183 -20.74 12.44 -9.06
CA LEU A 183 -20.00 13.71 -8.90
C LEU A 183 -19.13 14.08 -10.10
N THR A 184 -18.86 13.15 -11.02
CA THR A 184 -18.02 13.38 -12.21
C THR A 184 -18.82 13.45 -13.51
N ALA A 185 -20.13 13.25 -13.46
CA ALA A 185 -21.00 13.19 -14.63
C ALA A 185 -21.63 14.55 -15.03
N THR A 186 -21.28 15.65 -14.38
CA THR A 186 -21.86 16.96 -14.69
C THR A 186 -20.80 17.92 -15.17
N GLU A 187 -20.54 17.95 -16.50
CA GLU A 187 -20.08 19.15 -17.23
C GLU A 187 -19.91 18.95 -18.74
N GLN A 188 -20.47 17.90 -19.33
CA GLN A 188 -20.32 17.70 -20.80
C GLN A 188 -21.61 17.72 -21.65
N ASP A 189 -22.77 18.08 -21.11
CA ASP A 189 -23.99 18.21 -21.92
C ASP A 189 -24.57 19.60 -21.82
N HIS A 190 -23.82 20.63 -22.22
CA HIS A 190 -24.34 21.94 -22.63
C HIS A 190 -23.37 22.58 -23.63
N GLU A 191 -23.42 22.12 -24.87
CA GLU A 191 -23.19 22.91 -26.08
C GLU A 191 -24.13 22.43 -27.18
#